data_4a467747cb190374517584c4d9e7ad78
#
_entry.id   4a467747cb190374517584c4d9e7ad78
#
_cell.length_a   1.000
_cell.length_b   1.000
_cell.length_c   1.000
_cell.angle_alpha   90.00
_cell.angle_beta   90.00
_cell.angle_gamma   90.00
#
_symmetry.space_group_name_H-M   'P 1'
#
loop_
_entity.id
_entity.type
_entity.pdbx_description
1 polymer ?
#
loop_
_entity_poly.entity_id
_entity_poly.type
_entity_poly.pdbx_seq_one_letter_code
_entity_poly.pdbx_strand_id
1 'polypeptide(L)'
;MKKLLGIIVFSLLLSMNSVKAYPFVKLEDLTTNSTEDPSISIYTFNRCSALSQFMSAISYERDKNLADKYQKRQFLFLTAAIDLHKNLFKVSDDKAMADLTKVQRQIAELYKEEGNNSYIRTGSHLNSDLKSDLKICNYYIKD
;
A
#
# COMPACT_ATOMS: atom_id res chain seq x y z
N MET A 1 -14.16 -47.24 -15.85
CA MET A 1 -12.97 -46.37 -15.83
C MET A 1 -13.11 -45.01 -16.51
N LYS A 2 -14.11 -44.74 -17.34
CA LYS A 2 -14.30 -43.44 -17.99
C LYS A 2 -14.94 -42.34 -17.12
N LYS A 3 -15.49 -42.64 -15.94
CA LYS A 3 -16.15 -41.68 -15.05
C LYS A 3 -15.21 -41.04 -14.02
N LEU A 4 -14.03 -41.58 -13.79
CA LEU A 4 -13.06 -41.01 -12.83
C LEU A 4 -12.22 -39.85 -13.41
N LEU A 5 -12.02 -39.82 -14.74
CA LEU A 5 -11.24 -38.76 -15.39
C LEU A 5 -11.98 -37.40 -15.39
N GLY A 6 -13.31 -37.43 -15.42
CA GLY A 6 -14.11 -36.19 -15.45
C GLY A 6 -14.09 -35.41 -14.14
N ILE A 7 -13.91 -36.09 -13.01
CA ILE A 7 -13.92 -35.47 -11.67
C ILE A 7 -12.59 -34.77 -11.37
N ILE A 8 -11.48 -35.32 -11.87
CA ILE A 8 -10.13 -34.76 -11.64
C ILE A 8 -9.94 -33.49 -12.46
N VAL A 9 -10.49 -33.43 -13.68
CA VAL A 9 -10.38 -32.22 -14.52
C VAL A 9 -11.24 -31.07 -13.97
N PHE A 10 -12.39 -31.36 -13.37
CA PHE A 10 -13.27 -30.34 -12.81
C PHE A 10 -12.73 -29.73 -11.50
N SER A 11 -12.04 -30.54 -10.68
CA SER A 11 -11.38 -30.02 -9.46
C SER A 11 -10.14 -29.18 -9.74
N LEU A 12 -9.45 -29.41 -10.86
CA LEU A 12 -8.30 -28.58 -11.29
C LEU A 12 -8.73 -27.20 -11.84
N LEU A 13 -9.93 -27.10 -12.41
CA LEU A 13 -10.47 -25.82 -12.91
C LEU A 13 -11.01 -24.92 -11.79
N LEU A 14 -11.39 -25.48 -10.64
CA LEU A 14 -11.84 -24.73 -9.48
C LEU A 14 -10.68 -24.08 -8.67
N SER A 15 -9.45 -24.56 -8.85
CA SER A 15 -8.27 -24.01 -8.17
C SER A 15 -7.65 -22.80 -8.88
N MET A 16 -8.12 -22.41 -10.07
CA MET A 16 -7.54 -21.30 -10.84
C MET A 16 -8.17 -19.93 -10.55
N ASN A 17 -9.16 -19.84 -9.67
CA ASN A 17 -9.81 -18.59 -9.27
C ASN A 17 -9.53 -18.22 -7.80
N SER A 18 -8.31 -18.46 -7.29
CA SER A 18 -7.92 -17.81 -6.04
C SER A 18 -7.77 -16.31 -6.30
N VAL A 19 -8.80 -15.55 -5.97
CA VAL A 19 -8.68 -14.09 -5.84
C VAL A 19 -7.53 -13.85 -4.86
N LYS A 20 -6.41 -13.34 -5.38
CA LYS A 20 -5.23 -13.05 -4.56
C LYS A 20 -5.70 -12.12 -3.44
N ALA A 21 -5.52 -12.52 -2.19
CA ALA A 21 -5.91 -11.71 -1.04
C ALA A 21 -5.13 -10.38 -1.08
N TYR A 22 -5.73 -9.32 -0.55
CA TYR A 22 -5.05 -8.03 -0.39
C TYR A 22 -3.72 -8.22 0.35
N PRO A 23 -2.59 -7.72 -0.18
CA PRO A 23 -1.26 -8.09 0.29
C PRO A 23 -0.88 -7.49 1.65
N PHE A 24 -1.75 -6.66 2.23
CA PHE A 24 -1.49 -5.95 3.48
C PHE A 24 -2.54 -6.22 4.55
N VAL A 25 -2.14 -6.12 5.81
CA VAL A 25 -3.09 -5.85 6.90
C VAL A 25 -3.68 -4.45 6.67
N LYS A 26 -4.99 -4.28 6.82
CA LYS A 26 -5.64 -2.97 6.61
C LYS A 26 -5.07 -1.93 7.58
N LEU A 27 -4.81 -0.72 7.12
CA LEU A 27 -4.32 0.36 7.99
C LEU A 27 -5.31 0.68 9.10
N GLU A 28 -6.61 0.57 8.83
CA GLU A 28 -7.66 0.75 9.84
C GLU A 28 -7.47 -0.20 11.02
N ASP A 29 -7.22 -1.48 10.77
CA ASP A 29 -7.02 -2.49 11.82
C ASP A 29 -5.73 -2.22 12.62
N LEU A 30 -4.66 -1.78 11.96
CA LEU A 30 -3.41 -1.44 12.62
C LEU A 30 -3.54 -0.21 13.52
N THR A 31 -4.18 0.84 13.04
CA THR A 31 -4.29 2.12 13.76
C THR A 31 -5.30 2.08 14.89
N THR A 32 -6.32 1.20 14.82
CA THR A 32 -7.33 1.04 15.87
C THR A 32 -6.81 0.24 17.06
N ASN A 33 -5.94 -0.76 16.80
CA ASN A 33 -5.52 -1.74 17.80
C ASN A 33 -4.19 -1.40 18.51
N SER A 34 -3.48 -0.33 18.12
CA SER A 34 -2.13 -0.10 18.61
C SER A 34 -1.70 1.36 18.66
N THR A 35 -2.44 2.14 19.44
CA THR A 35 -2.19 3.58 19.63
C THR A 35 -0.88 3.91 20.36
N GLU A 36 -0.17 2.93 20.94
CA GLU A 36 0.99 3.16 21.79
C GLU A 36 2.33 2.65 21.21
N ASP A 37 2.32 1.87 20.14
CA ASP A 37 3.55 1.34 19.53
C ASP A 37 4.09 2.29 18.43
N PRO A 38 5.21 2.98 18.65
CA PRO A 38 5.78 3.90 17.67
C PRO A 38 6.21 3.22 16.38
N SER A 39 6.49 1.90 16.41
CA SER A 39 6.84 1.14 15.20
C SER A 39 5.67 1.07 14.22
N ILE A 40 4.44 1.07 14.71
CA ILE A 40 3.22 1.10 13.89
C ILE A 40 3.06 2.45 13.21
N SER A 41 3.34 3.54 13.90
CA SER A 41 3.34 4.88 13.30
C SER A 41 4.37 5.00 12.18
N ILE A 42 5.59 4.48 12.38
CA ILE A 42 6.63 4.43 11.35
C ILE A 42 6.13 3.64 10.12
N TYR A 43 5.58 2.45 10.35
CA TYR A 43 5.06 1.61 9.27
C TYR A 43 3.87 2.27 8.55
N THR A 44 2.93 2.87 9.29
CA THR A 44 1.77 3.57 8.73
C THR A 44 2.20 4.74 7.84
N PHE A 45 3.10 5.59 8.30
CA PHE A 45 3.59 6.70 7.49
C PHE A 45 4.37 6.24 6.27
N ASN A 46 5.17 5.18 6.40
CA ASN A 46 5.88 4.61 5.26
C ASN A 46 4.91 4.01 4.23
N ARG A 47 3.81 3.37 4.67
CA ARG A 47 2.73 2.92 3.77
C ARG A 47 2.00 4.09 3.12
N CYS A 48 1.69 5.15 3.87
CA CYS A 48 1.05 6.34 3.31
C CYS A 48 1.94 7.06 2.30
N SER A 49 3.26 7.05 2.51
CA SER A 49 4.23 7.52 1.52
C SER A 49 4.15 6.70 0.23
N ALA A 50 4.18 5.37 0.34
CA ALA A 50 4.10 4.47 -0.81
C ALA A 50 2.77 4.58 -1.56
N LEU A 51 1.65 4.67 -0.84
CA LEU A 51 0.33 4.88 -1.44
C LEU A 51 0.25 6.24 -2.15
N SER A 52 0.83 7.29 -1.57
CA SER A 52 0.88 8.62 -2.19
C SER A 52 1.71 8.59 -3.48
N GLN A 53 2.80 7.85 -3.53
CA GLN A 53 3.58 7.64 -4.76
C GLN A 53 2.73 6.97 -5.84
N PHE A 54 2.00 5.91 -5.50
CA PHE A 54 1.09 5.23 -6.42
C PHE A 54 -0.01 6.18 -6.92
N MET A 55 -0.65 6.94 -6.00
CA MET A 55 -1.68 7.92 -6.36
C MET A 55 -1.17 9.02 -7.28
N SER A 56 0.06 9.50 -7.06
CA SER A 56 0.71 10.47 -7.96
C SER A 56 0.86 9.87 -9.35
N ALA A 57 1.35 8.64 -9.46
CA ALA A 57 1.58 7.98 -10.74
C ALA A 57 0.28 7.80 -11.54
N ILE A 58 -0.80 7.31 -10.93
CA ILE A 58 -2.08 7.09 -11.65
C ILE A 58 -2.84 8.39 -11.97
N SER A 59 -2.50 9.49 -11.28
CA SER A 59 -3.13 10.80 -11.52
C SER A 59 -2.41 11.59 -12.60
N TYR A 60 -1.15 11.31 -12.87
CA TYR A 60 -0.24 12.16 -13.66
C TYR A 60 -0.78 12.52 -15.05
N GLU A 61 -1.36 11.55 -15.77
CA GLU A 61 -1.89 11.77 -17.12
C GLU A 61 -3.23 12.53 -17.15
N ARG A 62 -3.97 12.52 -16.04
CA ARG A 62 -5.34 13.07 -15.96
C ARG A 62 -5.39 14.40 -15.24
N ASP A 63 -4.63 14.56 -14.18
CA ASP A 63 -4.62 15.73 -13.30
C ASP A 63 -3.23 15.92 -12.68
N LYS A 64 -2.43 16.76 -13.30
CA LYS A 64 -1.06 17.07 -12.83
C LYS A 64 -1.07 17.74 -11.46
N ASN A 65 -2.04 18.60 -11.16
CA ASN A 65 -2.12 19.25 -9.84
C ASN A 65 -2.38 18.23 -8.73
N LEU A 66 -3.24 17.25 -9.01
CA LEU A 66 -3.49 16.15 -8.08
C LEU A 66 -2.26 15.26 -7.93
N ALA A 67 -1.56 14.96 -9.03
CA ALA A 67 -0.31 14.20 -8.99
C ALA A 67 0.76 14.92 -8.15
N ASP A 68 0.95 16.22 -8.33
CA ASP A 68 1.90 17.04 -7.55
C ASP A 68 1.52 17.08 -6.07
N LYS A 69 0.22 17.16 -5.75
CA LYS A 69 -0.29 17.09 -4.38
C LYS A 69 0.10 15.76 -3.72
N TYR A 70 -0.10 14.64 -4.39
CA TYR A 70 0.30 13.32 -3.88
C TYR A 70 1.82 13.16 -3.81
N GLN A 71 2.58 13.73 -4.72
CA GLN A 71 4.04 13.72 -4.64
C GLN A 71 4.54 14.46 -3.39
N LYS A 72 3.99 15.63 -3.08
CA LYS A 72 4.30 16.35 -1.84
C LYS A 72 3.96 15.53 -0.60
N ARG A 73 2.80 14.89 -0.57
CA ARG A 73 2.37 14.01 0.53
C ARG A 73 3.30 12.81 0.71
N GLN A 74 3.78 12.21 -0.39
CA GLN A 74 4.78 11.15 -0.34
C GLN A 74 6.02 11.58 0.46
N PHE A 75 6.57 12.75 0.18
CA PHE A 75 7.74 13.26 0.90
C PHE A 75 7.44 13.59 2.35
N LEU A 76 6.30 14.19 2.66
CA LEU A 76 5.90 14.49 4.04
C LEU A 76 5.80 13.22 4.88
N PHE A 77 5.13 12.20 4.39
CA PHE A 77 5.00 10.92 5.10
C PHE A 77 6.34 10.21 5.25
N LEU A 78 7.17 10.19 4.20
CA LEU A 78 8.48 9.55 4.27
C LEU A 78 9.39 10.27 5.28
N THR A 79 9.40 11.59 5.29
CA THR A 79 10.17 12.38 6.26
C THR A 79 9.71 12.09 7.69
N ALA A 80 8.39 12.07 7.94
CA ALA A 80 7.86 11.74 9.26
C ALA A 80 8.24 10.33 9.71
N ALA A 81 8.18 9.35 8.81
CA ALA A 81 8.61 7.97 9.10
C ALA A 81 10.11 7.91 9.42
N ILE A 82 10.96 8.62 8.67
CA ILE A 82 12.42 8.68 8.88
C ILE A 82 12.74 9.29 10.25
N ASP A 83 12.11 10.41 10.60
CA ASP A 83 12.33 11.09 11.87
C ASP A 83 11.94 10.20 13.07
N LEU A 84 10.79 9.52 12.98
CA LEU A 84 10.36 8.58 14.01
C LEU A 84 11.31 7.39 14.12
N HIS A 85 11.72 6.79 13.00
CA HIS A 85 12.62 5.64 12.95
C HIS A 85 13.99 6.00 13.56
N LYS A 86 14.55 7.12 13.15
CA LYS A 86 15.81 7.63 13.69
C LYS A 86 15.74 7.82 15.20
N ASN A 87 14.67 8.42 15.70
CA ASN A 87 14.50 8.68 17.13
C ASN A 87 14.27 7.41 17.93
N LEU A 88 13.52 6.45 17.39
CA LEU A 88 13.22 5.19 18.05
C LEU A 88 14.45 4.27 18.13
N PHE A 89 15.16 4.09 17.00
CA PHE A 89 16.26 3.14 16.88
C PHE A 89 17.65 3.76 17.08
N LYS A 90 17.72 5.09 17.30
CA LYS A 90 19.00 5.81 17.52
C LYS A 90 20.02 5.60 16.39
N VAL A 91 19.53 5.58 15.15
CA VAL A 91 20.36 5.44 13.94
C VAL A 91 20.62 6.81 13.29
N SER A 92 21.60 6.87 12.38
CA SER A 92 21.88 8.07 11.58
C SER A 92 20.76 8.36 10.57
N ASP A 93 20.71 9.60 10.08
CA ASP A 93 19.77 10.03 9.04
C ASP A 93 19.92 9.17 7.78
N ASP A 94 21.16 8.95 7.34
CA ASP A 94 21.46 8.14 6.14
C ASP A 94 20.97 6.71 6.28
N LYS A 95 21.16 6.11 7.46
CA LYS A 95 20.70 4.75 7.71
C LYS A 95 19.17 4.68 7.76
N ALA A 96 18.53 5.58 8.48
CA ALA A 96 17.07 5.64 8.57
C ALA A 96 16.44 5.84 7.16
N MET A 97 17.02 6.74 6.37
CA MET A 97 16.59 6.99 4.99
C MET A 97 16.77 5.75 4.13
N ALA A 98 17.92 5.08 4.18
CA ALA A 98 18.19 3.88 3.39
C ALA A 98 17.22 2.75 3.74
N ASP A 99 17.01 2.47 5.03
CA ASP A 99 16.13 1.42 5.53
C ASP A 99 14.69 1.66 5.09
N LEU A 100 14.16 2.87 5.31
CA LEU A 100 12.76 3.18 5.04
C LEU A 100 12.47 3.37 3.56
N THR A 101 13.38 3.93 2.78
CA THR A 101 13.21 4.07 1.33
C THR A 101 13.15 2.71 0.65
N LYS A 102 13.95 1.74 1.12
CA LYS A 102 13.88 0.37 0.61
C LYS A 102 12.51 -0.27 0.85
N VAL A 103 11.99 -0.17 2.07
CA VAL A 103 10.67 -0.71 2.44
C VAL A 103 9.56 0.03 1.69
N GLN A 104 9.65 1.35 1.59
CA GLN A 104 8.68 2.19 0.88
C GLN A 104 8.54 1.77 -0.59
N ARG A 105 9.66 1.52 -1.27
CA ARG A 105 9.64 1.05 -2.67
C ARG A 105 8.97 -0.31 -2.82
N GLN A 106 9.24 -1.24 -1.91
CA GLN A 106 8.60 -2.57 -1.92
C GLN A 106 7.08 -2.45 -1.74
N ILE A 107 6.64 -1.61 -0.82
CA ILE A 107 5.21 -1.35 -0.58
C ILE A 107 4.58 -0.65 -1.80
N ALA A 108 5.28 0.30 -2.43
CA ALA A 108 4.78 1.00 -3.62
C ALA A 108 4.57 0.04 -4.81
N GLU A 109 5.45 -0.92 -5.02
CA GLU A 109 5.26 -1.95 -6.06
C GLU A 109 4.05 -2.85 -5.76
N LEU A 110 3.80 -3.20 -4.49
CA LEU A 110 2.60 -3.96 -4.12
C LEU A 110 1.30 -3.17 -4.35
N TYR A 111 1.28 -1.88 -4.04
CA TYR A 111 0.14 -1.01 -4.35
C TYR A 111 -0.10 -0.88 -5.86
N LYS A 112 0.98 -0.79 -6.64
CA LYS A 112 0.91 -0.75 -8.10
C LYS A 112 0.35 -2.05 -8.67
N GLU A 113 0.82 -3.21 -8.19
CA GLU A 113 0.29 -4.52 -8.60
C GLU A 113 -1.21 -4.63 -8.26
N GLU A 114 -1.60 -4.28 -7.04
CA GLU A 114 -2.99 -4.34 -6.59
C GLU A 114 -3.89 -3.37 -7.38
N GLY A 115 -3.43 -2.15 -7.62
CA GLY A 115 -4.15 -1.16 -8.43
C GLY A 115 -4.32 -1.59 -9.87
N ASN A 116 -3.29 -2.19 -10.49
CA ASN A 116 -3.38 -2.70 -11.85
C ASN A 116 -4.35 -3.89 -11.93
N ASN A 117 -4.30 -4.82 -10.98
CA ASN A 117 -5.24 -5.94 -10.90
C ASN A 117 -6.69 -5.45 -10.71
N SER A 118 -6.89 -4.42 -9.90
CA SER A 118 -8.20 -3.79 -9.74
C SER A 118 -8.67 -3.15 -11.05
N TYR A 119 -7.80 -2.43 -11.75
CA TYR A 119 -8.13 -1.78 -13.02
C TYR A 119 -8.53 -2.78 -14.10
N ILE A 120 -7.82 -3.89 -14.24
CA ILE A 120 -8.16 -4.96 -15.19
C ILE A 120 -9.55 -5.52 -14.92
N ARG A 121 -9.93 -5.68 -13.65
CA ARG A 121 -11.21 -6.27 -13.25
C ARG A 121 -12.38 -5.29 -13.32
N THR A 122 -12.16 -4.03 -13.00
CA THR A 122 -13.24 -3.06 -12.70
C THR A 122 -13.17 -1.75 -13.48
N GLY A 123 -12.07 -1.51 -14.20
CA GLY A 123 -11.80 -0.21 -14.83
C GLY A 123 -11.36 0.88 -13.85
N SER A 124 -11.14 0.54 -12.56
CA SER A 124 -10.68 1.47 -11.52
C SER A 124 -9.43 0.94 -10.83
N HIS A 125 -8.41 1.79 -10.69
CA HIS A 125 -7.22 1.46 -9.90
C HIS A 125 -7.48 1.35 -8.39
N LEU A 126 -8.62 1.88 -7.92
CA LEU A 126 -8.95 1.93 -6.49
C LEU A 126 -10.06 0.95 -6.16
N ASN A 127 -9.71 -0.19 -5.57
CA ASN A 127 -10.66 -1.09 -4.91
C ASN A 127 -11.02 -0.59 -3.50
N SER A 128 -11.86 -1.35 -2.79
CA SER A 128 -12.30 -1.00 -1.43
C SER A 128 -11.14 -0.90 -0.43
N ASP A 129 -10.15 -1.78 -0.53
CA ASP A 129 -9.02 -1.82 0.41
C ASP A 129 -8.06 -0.65 0.19
N LEU A 130 -7.74 -0.32 -1.07
CA LEU A 130 -6.97 0.88 -1.42
C LEU A 130 -7.67 2.17 -0.99
N LYS A 131 -8.99 2.25 -1.14
CA LYS A 131 -9.80 3.39 -0.67
C LYS A 131 -9.78 3.50 0.85
N SER A 132 -9.84 2.38 1.57
CA SER A 132 -9.74 2.35 3.04
C SER A 132 -8.38 2.88 3.51
N ASP A 133 -7.29 2.37 2.93
CA ASP A 133 -5.95 2.85 3.26
C ASP A 133 -5.77 4.34 2.94
N LEU A 134 -6.28 4.79 1.78
CA LEU A 134 -6.23 6.20 1.39
C LEU A 134 -7.00 7.10 2.38
N LYS A 135 -8.14 6.64 2.88
CA LYS A 135 -8.91 7.37 3.90
C LYS A 135 -8.12 7.56 5.18
N ILE A 136 -7.42 6.53 5.66
CA ILE A 136 -6.56 6.62 6.84
C ILE A 136 -5.40 7.59 6.59
N CYS A 137 -4.73 7.50 5.45
CA CYS A 137 -3.63 8.42 5.11
C CYS A 137 -4.11 9.88 5.01
N ASN A 138 -5.30 10.12 4.46
CA ASN A 138 -5.88 11.47 4.39
C ASN A 138 -6.22 12.05 5.77
N TYR A 139 -6.49 11.20 6.78
CA TYR A 139 -6.74 11.66 8.14
C TYR A 139 -5.52 12.35 8.77
N TYR A 140 -4.30 11.91 8.44
CA TYR A 140 -3.05 12.46 8.99
C TYR A 140 -2.60 13.77 8.32
N ILE A 141 -3.12 14.08 7.13
CA ILE A 141 -2.81 15.33 6.43
C ILE A 141 -4.10 16.13 6.31
N LYS A 142 -4.24 17.12 7.15
CA LYS A 142 -5.27 18.16 6.99
C LYS A 142 -4.76 19.14 5.94
N ASP A 143 -5.50 19.27 4.84
CA ASP A 143 -5.26 20.32 3.83
C ASP A 143 -5.56 21.70 4.42
#